data_7fe68af23ef5cb29c4e4a08da52250a8
#
_entry.id   7fe68af23ef5cb29c4e4a08da52250a8
#
_cell.length_a   1.000
_cell.length_b   1.000
_cell.length_c   1.000
_cell.angle_alpha   90.00
_cell.angle_beta   90.00
_cell.angle_gamma   90.00
#
_symmetry.space_group_name_H-M   'P 1'
#
loop_
_entity.id
_entity.type
_entity.pdbx_description
1 polymer ?
#
loop_
_entity_poly.entity_id
_entity_poly.type
_entity_poly.pdbx_seq_one_letter_code
_entity_poly.pdbx_strand_id
1 'polypeptide(L)'
;MSKKTKIVLISIIVALSIALTGSGFAICKTAVELSKANKELETNTTSITEKDEKIADLEKQLEESKEQNETIKNELTSANVEKDRLQKENGNLKKEIEKLKANKKAPVKVTVNKKPSQPSLKPLNQKPVDSSSKTKVCYLTFDDGPSSRTKEILDILKKYNVKATFFVINSPESYLMKRIHEEGHAIGLHAYSHNYAQIYKSTDAYFKDLNAISDKVYSLTGVRSTIMRFPGGGSNAVSKQYSKGIMTKLTAEVTKKGYAYFDWNVDSDDAGSSHSSYTRIVNNVINGSKGKNSICVLMHDASSKTSTVQALPYIIEGLSERGYRFEVLTNKTSGFHHSVNN
;
A
#
# COMPACT_ATOMS: atom_id res chain seq x y z
N MET A 1 -34.42 36.68 -5.35
CA MET A 1 -34.62 36.96 -3.90
C MET A 1 -33.98 35.84 -3.11
N SER A 2 -33.06 36.13 -2.19
CA SER A 2 -32.35 35.10 -1.43
C SER A 2 -33.30 34.31 -0.54
N LYS A 3 -32.97 33.03 -0.19
CA LYS A 3 -33.79 32.21 0.73
C LYS A 3 -34.03 32.93 2.05
N LYS A 4 -33.04 33.68 2.58
CA LYS A 4 -33.19 34.53 3.78
C LYS A 4 -34.26 35.61 3.63
N THR A 5 -34.32 36.25 2.49
CA THR A 5 -35.31 37.30 2.18
C THR A 5 -36.76 36.74 2.12
N LYS A 6 -36.94 35.51 1.60
CA LYS A 6 -38.26 34.83 1.59
C LYS A 6 -38.74 34.48 3.02
N ILE A 7 -37.84 33.97 3.87
CA ILE A 7 -38.17 33.61 5.24
C ILE A 7 -38.60 34.86 6.03
N VAL A 8 -37.86 35.96 5.93
CA VAL A 8 -38.21 37.23 6.60
C VAL A 8 -39.55 37.76 6.11
N LEU A 9 -39.83 37.69 4.78
CA LEU A 9 -41.10 38.17 4.23
C LEU A 9 -42.29 37.35 4.70
N ILE A 10 -42.19 36.02 4.78
CA ILE A 10 -43.22 35.12 5.27
C ILE A 10 -43.48 35.41 6.80
N SER A 11 -42.43 35.61 7.57
CA SER A 11 -42.56 35.96 8.99
C SER A 11 -43.27 37.28 9.22
N ILE A 12 -43.02 38.29 8.38
CA ILE A 12 -43.70 39.58 8.44
C ILE A 12 -45.18 39.48 8.04
N ILE A 13 -45.51 38.72 6.99
CA ILE A 13 -46.89 38.51 6.55
C ILE A 13 -47.73 37.79 7.59
N VAL A 14 -47.15 36.79 8.26
CA VAL A 14 -47.83 36.06 9.35
C VAL A 14 -48.04 36.96 10.57
N ALA A 15 -47.07 37.77 10.95
CA ALA A 15 -47.17 38.70 12.06
C ALA A 15 -48.27 39.76 11.82
N LEU A 16 -48.37 40.27 10.59
CA LEU A 16 -49.41 41.21 10.18
C LEU A 16 -50.85 40.61 10.18
N SER A 17 -51.02 39.35 9.75
CA SER A 17 -52.28 38.68 9.78
C SER A 17 -52.79 38.36 11.22
N ILE A 18 -51.87 38.14 12.12
CA ILE A 18 -52.17 37.89 13.56
C ILE A 18 -52.64 39.19 14.26
N ALA A 19 -52.10 40.35 13.91
CA ALA A 19 -52.50 41.64 14.45
C ALA A 19 -53.94 42.06 14.10
N LEU A 20 -54.51 41.47 13.01
CA LEU A 20 -55.87 41.81 12.55
C LEU A 20 -57.00 40.97 13.19
N THR A 21 -56.73 39.87 13.91
CA THR A 21 -57.79 38.90 14.33
C THR A 21 -58.07 38.84 15.86
N GLY A 22 -57.54 39.72 16.64
CA GLY A 22 -58.09 40.15 17.96
C GLY A 22 -58.40 39.15 19.06
N SER A 23 -57.81 37.92 19.10
CA SER A 23 -57.90 37.06 20.29
C SER A 23 -56.56 36.51 20.75
N GLY A 24 -56.10 36.89 21.97
CA GLY A 24 -54.76 36.59 22.53
C GLY A 24 -54.41 35.10 22.63
N PHE A 25 -55.42 34.21 22.65
CA PHE A 25 -55.19 32.76 22.74
C PHE A 25 -54.81 32.13 21.37
N ALA A 26 -55.41 32.62 20.29
CA ALA A 26 -55.06 32.19 18.93
C ALA A 26 -53.62 32.66 18.55
N ILE A 27 -53.22 33.84 18.99
CA ILE A 27 -51.89 34.42 18.76
C ILE A 27 -50.78 33.54 19.38
N CYS A 28 -50.99 33.07 20.61
CA CYS A 28 -50.00 32.24 21.30
C CYS A 28 -49.81 30.86 20.63
N LYS A 29 -50.88 30.24 20.14
CA LYS A 29 -50.83 28.94 19.47
C LYS A 29 -50.14 29.02 18.14
N THR A 30 -50.42 30.02 17.31
CA THR A 30 -49.76 30.25 16.02
C THR A 30 -48.30 30.66 16.20
N ALA A 31 -47.90 31.37 17.23
CA ALA A 31 -46.50 31.69 17.53
C ALA A 31 -45.67 30.44 17.87
N VAL A 32 -46.25 29.50 18.64
CA VAL A 32 -45.62 28.22 18.98
C VAL A 32 -45.46 27.33 17.71
N GLU A 33 -46.49 27.25 16.86
CA GLU A 33 -46.41 26.50 15.61
C GLU A 33 -45.41 27.12 14.65
N LEU A 34 -45.28 28.43 14.55
CA LEU A 34 -44.28 29.13 13.74
C LEU A 34 -42.87 28.89 14.28
N SER A 35 -42.69 28.91 15.58
CA SER A 35 -41.40 28.60 16.22
C SER A 35 -40.93 27.16 15.90
N LYS A 36 -41.88 26.20 15.96
CA LYS A 36 -41.62 24.81 15.63
C LYS A 36 -41.27 24.63 14.14
N ALA A 37 -42.02 25.25 13.25
CA ALA A 37 -41.75 25.22 11.79
C ALA A 37 -40.41 25.87 11.46
N ASN A 38 -40.04 26.97 12.12
CA ASN A 38 -38.71 27.59 11.91
C ASN A 38 -37.57 26.67 12.37
N LYS A 39 -37.73 25.97 13.50
CA LYS A 39 -36.73 25.02 13.99
C LYS A 39 -36.55 23.82 13.04
N GLU A 40 -37.66 23.28 12.53
CA GLU A 40 -37.63 22.23 11.48
C GLU A 40 -36.96 22.72 10.18
N LEU A 41 -37.22 23.97 9.79
CA LEU A 41 -36.61 24.58 8.62
C LEU A 41 -35.08 24.75 8.79
N GLU A 42 -34.63 25.20 9.97
CA GLU A 42 -33.18 25.28 10.28
C GLU A 42 -32.53 23.91 10.25
N THR A 43 -33.14 22.88 10.83
CA THR A 43 -32.62 21.51 10.83
C THR A 43 -32.55 20.96 9.39
N ASN A 44 -33.58 21.17 8.59
CA ASN A 44 -33.57 20.74 7.20
C ASN A 44 -32.54 21.50 6.35
N THR A 45 -32.34 22.79 6.61
CA THR A 45 -31.32 23.61 5.92
C THR A 45 -29.93 23.10 6.23
N THR A 46 -29.62 22.78 7.49
CA THR A 46 -28.35 22.19 7.90
C THR A 46 -28.12 20.84 7.22
N SER A 47 -29.13 19.97 7.22
CA SER A 47 -29.04 18.66 6.54
C SER A 47 -28.84 18.77 5.02
N ILE A 48 -29.43 19.78 4.39
CA ILE A 48 -29.20 20.05 2.95
C ILE A 48 -27.76 20.51 2.71
N THR A 49 -27.25 21.41 3.55
CA THR A 49 -25.85 21.87 3.42
C THR A 49 -24.85 20.72 3.57
N GLU A 50 -25.04 19.84 4.56
CA GLU A 50 -24.18 18.64 4.74
C GLU A 50 -24.24 17.69 3.54
N LYS A 51 -25.42 17.55 2.93
CA LYS A 51 -25.58 16.74 1.71
C LYS A 51 -24.93 17.37 0.50
N ASP A 52 -25.03 18.68 0.35
CA ASP A 52 -24.41 19.43 -0.74
C ASP A 52 -22.87 19.33 -0.66
N GLU A 53 -22.27 19.43 0.55
CA GLU A 53 -20.85 19.20 0.78
C GLU A 53 -20.44 17.76 0.41
N LYS A 54 -21.24 16.77 0.78
CA LYS A 54 -20.97 15.38 0.45
C LYS A 54 -21.08 15.08 -1.03
N ILE A 55 -22.01 15.73 -1.74
CA ILE A 55 -22.14 15.63 -3.19
C ILE A 55 -20.87 16.20 -3.86
N ALA A 56 -20.41 17.37 -3.43
CA ALA A 56 -19.20 17.97 -3.98
C ALA A 56 -17.95 17.08 -3.77
N ASP A 57 -17.83 16.42 -2.61
CA ASP A 57 -16.74 15.47 -2.35
C ASP A 57 -16.83 14.22 -3.23
N LEU A 58 -18.03 13.67 -3.41
CA LEU A 58 -18.26 12.53 -4.30
C LEU A 58 -18.02 12.85 -5.78
N GLU A 59 -18.39 14.04 -6.23
CA GLU A 59 -18.11 14.51 -7.60
C GLU A 59 -16.60 14.62 -7.84
N LYS A 60 -15.84 15.11 -6.87
CA LYS A 60 -14.38 15.14 -6.93
C LYS A 60 -13.77 13.75 -6.99
N GLN A 61 -14.22 12.83 -6.15
CA GLN A 61 -13.75 11.44 -6.15
C GLN A 61 -14.09 10.72 -7.47
N LEU A 62 -15.24 11.04 -8.07
CA LEU A 62 -15.63 10.50 -9.36
C LEU A 62 -14.70 10.99 -10.49
N GLU A 63 -14.31 12.26 -10.46
CA GLU A 63 -13.41 12.81 -11.47
C GLU A 63 -11.99 12.22 -11.32
N GLU A 64 -11.47 12.10 -10.09
CA GLU A 64 -10.21 11.41 -9.81
C GLU A 64 -10.23 9.94 -10.29
N SER A 65 -11.36 9.24 -10.10
CA SER A 65 -11.54 7.87 -10.57
C SER A 65 -11.61 7.76 -12.10
N LYS A 66 -12.19 8.73 -12.78
CA LYS A 66 -12.21 8.78 -14.25
C LYS A 66 -10.80 8.98 -14.82
N GLU A 67 -10.01 9.89 -14.23
CA GLU A 67 -8.63 10.11 -14.64
C GLU A 67 -7.76 8.86 -14.44
N GLN A 68 -7.94 8.15 -13.32
CA GLN A 68 -7.30 6.87 -13.08
C GLN A 68 -7.68 5.80 -14.12
N ASN A 69 -8.97 5.72 -14.47
CA ASN A 69 -9.45 4.78 -15.49
C ASN A 69 -8.89 5.07 -16.88
N GLU A 70 -8.76 6.34 -17.26
CA GLU A 70 -8.13 6.72 -18.54
C GLU A 70 -6.64 6.35 -18.55
N THR A 71 -5.95 6.55 -17.44
CA THR A 71 -4.56 6.13 -17.26
C THR A 71 -4.41 4.61 -17.42
N ILE A 72 -5.24 3.83 -16.75
CA ILE A 72 -5.24 2.35 -16.84
C ILE A 72 -5.52 1.89 -18.28
N LYS A 73 -6.42 2.55 -18.99
CA LYS A 73 -6.74 2.23 -20.38
C LYS A 73 -5.56 2.46 -21.33
N ASN A 74 -4.80 3.55 -21.09
CA ASN A 74 -3.60 3.86 -21.86
C ASN A 74 -2.47 2.85 -21.57
N GLU A 75 -2.33 2.43 -20.30
CA GLU A 75 -1.39 1.38 -19.88
C GLU A 75 -1.75 0.03 -20.51
N LEU A 76 -3.02 -0.34 -20.52
CA LEU A 76 -3.49 -1.57 -21.14
C LEU A 76 -3.20 -1.58 -22.65
N THR A 77 -3.39 -0.45 -23.31
CA THR A 77 -3.07 -0.30 -24.74
C THR A 77 -1.59 -0.50 -25.00
N SER A 78 -0.73 0.12 -24.18
CA SER A 78 0.74 -0.02 -24.28
C SER A 78 1.19 -1.45 -23.99
N ALA A 79 0.62 -2.11 -23.00
CA ALA A 79 0.91 -3.50 -22.65
C ALA A 79 0.50 -4.48 -23.77
N ASN A 80 -0.62 -4.22 -24.44
CA ASN A 80 -1.04 -5.03 -25.60
C ASN A 80 -0.09 -4.89 -26.79
N VAL A 81 0.39 -3.69 -27.08
CA VAL A 81 1.41 -3.46 -28.13
C VAL A 81 2.70 -4.21 -27.81
N GLU A 82 3.19 -4.16 -26.58
CA GLU A 82 4.39 -4.89 -26.16
C GLU A 82 4.19 -6.40 -26.18
N LYS A 83 3.03 -6.90 -25.81
CA LYS A 83 2.66 -8.32 -25.94
C LYS A 83 2.76 -8.79 -27.39
N ASP A 84 2.22 -8.02 -28.33
CA ASP A 84 2.25 -8.38 -29.75
C ASP A 84 3.67 -8.36 -30.29
N ARG A 85 4.50 -7.39 -29.86
CA ARG A 85 5.93 -7.34 -30.17
C ARG A 85 6.67 -8.60 -29.69
N LEU A 86 6.45 -8.96 -28.42
CA LEU A 86 7.07 -10.15 -27.81
C LEU A 86 6.59 -11.46 -28.46
N GLN A 87 5.33 -11.54 -28.86
CA GLN A 87 4.84 -12.71 -29.61
C GLN A 87 5.52 -12.86 -30.97
N LYS A 88 5.74 -11.76 -31.68
CA LYS A 88 6.45 -11.75 -32.97
C LYS A 88 7.91 -12.14 -32.78
N GLU A 89 8.57 -11.63 -31.75
CA GLU A 89 9.96 -11.98 -31.43
C GLU A 89 10.11 -13.46 -31.06
N ASN A 90 9.21 -13.99 -30.22
CA ASN A 90 9.16 -15.42 -29.90
C ASN A 90 8.92 -16.29 -31.15
N GLY A 91 8.08 -15.83 -32.08
CA GLY A 91 7.86 -16.50 -33.36
C GLY A 91 9.15 -16.57 -34.21
N ASN A 92 9.92 -15.49 -34.23
CA ASN A 92 11.20 -15.44 -34.96
C ASN A 92 12.26 -16.31 -34.28
N LEU A 93 12.40 -16.28 -32.98
CA LEU A 93 13.31 -17.13 -32.22
C LEU A 93 13.01 -18.63 -32.41
N LYS A 94 11.74 -19.02 -32.42
CA LYS A 94 11.35 -20.41 -32.72
C LYS A 94 11.81 -20.85 -34.11
N LYS A 95 11.65 -20.01 -35.14
CA LYS A 95 12.14 -20.29 -36.51
C LYS A 95 13.68 -20.41 -36.58
N GLU A 96 14.38 -19.59 -35.82
CA GLU A 96 15.84 -19.63 -35.74
C GLU A 96 16.34 -20.91 -35.05
N ILE A 97 15.67 -21.30 -33.93
CA ILE A 97 15.94 -22.58 -33.24
C ILE A 97 15.76 -23.77 -34.20
N GLU A 98 14.69 -23.80 -35.00
CA GLU A 98 14.42 -24.86 -35.95
C GLU A 98 15.47 -24.90 -37.06
N LYS A 99 15.92 -23.73 -37.55
CA LYS A 99 17.04 -23.65 -38.53
C LYS A 99 18.37 -24.18 -37.93
N LEU A 100 18.65 -23.86 -36.65
CA LEU A 100 19.84 -24.35 -35.96
C LEU A 100 19.80 -25.87 -35.72
N LYS A 101 18.64 -26.43 -35.45
CA LYS A 101 18.44 -27.88 -35.31
C LYS A 101 18.61 -28.61 -36.67
N ALA A 102 18.12 -28.02 -37.75
CA ALA A 102 18.25 -28.59 -39.08
C ALA A 102 19.71 -28.62 -39.57
N ASN A 103 20.55 -27.66 -39.17
CA ASN A 103 21.96 -27.58 -39.50
C ASN A 103 22.89 -28.48 -38.67
N LYS A 104 22.39 -29.20 -37.66
CA LYS A 104 23.18 -30.16 -36.86
C LYS A 104 23.22 -31.57 -37.49
N LYS A 105 23.75 -31.70 -38.71
CA LYS A 105 24.22 -32.98 -39.27
C LYS A 105 25.69 -32.82 -39.75
N ALA A 106 26.62 -32.65 -38.79
CA ALA A 106 28.05 -33.05 -38.91
C ALA A 106 28.76 -32.73 -37.57
N PRO A 107 29.65 -33.57 -37.05
CA PRO A 107 30.36 -33.27 -35.80
C PRO A 107 31.56 -32.37 -36.09
N VAL A 108 31.47 -31.12 -35.67
CA VAL A 108 32.61 -30.18 -35.66
C VAL A 108 33.10 -30.04 -34.25
N LYS A 109 34.35 -30.37 -33.98
CA LYS A 109 35.08 -30.00 -32.77
C LYS A 109 35.17 -28.47 -32.70
N VAL A 110 34.51 -27.86 -31.77
CA VAL A 110 34.60 -26.41 -31.51
C VAL A 110 35.16 -26.18 -30.15
N THR A 111 36.29 -25.52 -30.11
CA THR A 111 36.90 -24.88 -28.94
C THR A 111 35.95 -23.76 -28.46
N VAL A 112 35.48 -23.85 -27.22
CA VAL A 112 34.47 -22.95 -26.65
C VAL A 112 35.15 -21.67 -26.18
N ASN A 113 34.98 -20.58 -26.93
CA ASN A 113 35.13 -19.23 -26.42
C ASN A 113 33.81 -18.81 -25.71
N LYS A 114 33.90 -18.53 -24.43
CA LYS A 114 32.77 -18.16 -23.56
C LYS A 114 32.07 -16.88 -24.04
N LYS A 115 30.82 -16.99 -24.47
CA LYS A 115 29.86 -15.89 -24.59
C LYS A 115 28.97 -15.93 -23.36
N PRO A 116 28.50 -14.76 -22.79
CA PRO A 116 27.77 -14.73 -21.51
C PRO A 116 26.45 -15.48 -21.64
N SER A 117 26.30 -16.48 -20.80
CA SER A 117 25.09 -17.31 -20.70
C SER A 117 23.97 -16.57 -19.94
N GLN A 118 22.76 -16.61 -20.50
CA GLN A 118 21.54 -16.37 -19.73
C GLN A 118 21.54 -17.25 -18.46
N PRO A 119 21.15 -16.71 -17.28
CA PRO A 119 21.15 -17.51 -16.06
C PRO A 119 20.10 -18.62 -16.17
N SER A 120 20.57 -19.86 -16.17
CA SER A 120 19.74 -21.03 -15.95
C SER A 120 19.30 -21.03 -14.48
N LEU A 121 18.00 -21.01 -14.22
CA LEU A 121 17.41 -21.12 -12.89
C LEU A 121 17.79 -22.46 -12.25
N LYS A 122 18.82 -22.47 -11.40
CA LYS A 122 19.13 -23.62 -10.55
C LYS A 122 18.46 -23.41 -9.18
N PRO A 123 17.85 -24.46 -8.59
CA PRO A 123 17.42 -24.39 -7.20
C PRO A 123 18.62 -24.11 -6.31
N LEU A 124 18.52 -23.11 -5.42
CA LEU A 124 19.53 -22.83 -4.42
C LEU A 124 19.63 -23.99 -3.43
N ASN A 125 20.58 -24.89 -3.63
CA ASN A 125 21.07 -25.74 -2.56
C ASN A 125 21.86 -24.83 -1.62
N GLN A 126 21.25 -24.45 -0.50
CA GLN A 126 21.98 -23.78 0.58
C GLN A 126 23.09 -24.71 1.06
N LYS A 127 24.34 -24.43 0.72
CA LYS A 127 25.49 -25.03 1.39
C LYS A 127 25.41 -24.63 2.87
N PRO A 128 25.72 -25.53 3.82
CA PRO A 128 25.87 -25.17 5.22
C PRO A 128 26.91 -24.04 5.30
N VAL A 129 26.51 -22.91 5.84
CA VAL A 129 27.37 -21.74 6.00
C VAL A 129 28.32 -22.01 7.15
N ASP A 130 29.61 -21.94 6.89
CA ASP A 130 30.66 -21.98 7.89
C ASP A 130 30.41 -20.88 8.95
N SER A 131 30.31 -21.27 10.22
CA SER A 131 29.84 -20.44 11.34
C SER A 131 30.83 -19.37 11.81
N SER A 132 31.90 -19.13 11.07
CA SER A 132 32.98 -18.17 11.46
C SER A 132 32.92 -16.81 10.78
N SER A 133 32.10 -16.60 9.73
CA SER A 133 31.94 -15.28 9.11
C SER A 133 30.66 -14.63 9.65
N LYS A 134 30.69 -13.33 9.98
CA LYS A 134 29.51 -12.51 10.30
C LYS A 134 28.50 -12.65 9.15
N THR A 135 27.50 -13.52 9.31
CA THR A 135 26.53 -13.84 8.27
C THR A 135 25.70 -12.60 7.99
N LYS A 136 25.68 -12.13 6.74
CA LYS A 136 24.85 -11.01 6.34
C LYS A 136 23.37 -11.41 6.38
N VAL A 137 22.52 -10.51 6.86
CA VAL A 137 21.06 -10.74 7.02
C VAL A 137 20.28 -9.79 6.14
N CYS A 138 19.32 -10.31 5.40
CA CYS A 138 18.35 -9.55 4.63
C CYS A 138 16.93 -9.83 5.14
N TYR A 139 16.22 -8.76 5.42
CA TYR A 139 14.79 -8.75 5.66
C TYR A 139 14.11 -8.19 4.42
N LEU A 140 13.53 -9.08 3.59
CA LEU A 140 12.65 -8.66 2.52
C LEU A 140 11.30 -8.24 3.11
N THR A 141 10.85 -7.03 2.81
CA THR A 141 9.58 -6.51 3.34
C THR A 141 8.70 -5.99 2.22
N PHE A 142 7.40 -6.24 2.35
CA PHE A 142 6.37 -5.84 1.40
C PHE A 142 5.26 -5.08 2.12
N ASP A 143 4.92 -3.89 1.64
CA ASP A 143 3.88 -3.03 2.18
C ASP A 143 2.65 -3.00 1.25
N ASP A 144 1.49 -2.59 1.78
CA ASP A 144 0.23 -2.31 1.06
C ASP A 144 -0.53 -3.53 0.51
N GLY A 145 -0.09 -4.73 0.80
CA GLY A 145 -0.85 -5.95 0.53
C GLY A 145 -1.82 -6.34 1.68
N PRO A 146 -2.54 -7.47 1.52
CA PRO A 146 -2.48 -8.41 0.41
C PRO A 146 -3.19 -7.96 -0.86
N SER A 147 -2.67 -8.42 -2.00
CA SER A 147 -3.30 -8.25 -3.31
C SER A 147 -3.08 -9.49 -4.20
N SER A 148 -3.51 -9.43 -5.45
CA SER A 148 -3.18 -10.46 -6.44
C SER A 148 -1.66 -10.65 -6.59
N ARG A 149 -0.84 -9.59 -6.40
CA ARG A 149 0.63 -9.67 -6.42
C ARG A 149 1.20 -10.43 -5.24
N THR A 150 0.57 -10.31 -4.06
CA THR A 150 0.95 -11.09 -2.87
C THR A 150 0.99 -12.58 -3.14
N LYS A 151 -0.01 -13.10 -3.87
CA LYS A 151 -0.04 -14.52 -4.26
C LYS A 151 1.19 -14.91 -5.08
N GLU A 152 1.54 -14.11 -6.09
CA GLU A 152 2.68 -14.37 -6.96
C GLU A 152 4.02 -14.27 -6.19
N ILE A 153 4.13 -13.29 -5.29
CA ILE A 153 5.29 -13.12 -4.41
C ILE A 153 5.47 -14.34 -3.51
N LEU A 154 4.38 -14.84 -2.89
CA LEU A 154 4.42 -16.05 -2.05
C LEU A 154 4.86 -17.28 -2.84
N ASP A 155 4.40 -17.45 -4.09
CA ASP A 155 4.81 -18.54 -4.97
C ASP A 155 6.33 -18.48 -5.28
N ILE A 156 6.87 -17.27 -5.50
CA ILE A 156 8.29 -17.04 -5.70
C ILE A 156 9.08 -17.35 -4.42
N LEU A 157 8.68 -16.78 -3.29
CA LEU A 157 9.35 -16.99 -1.99
C LEU A 157 9.40 -18.48 -1.63
N LYS A 158 8.32 -19.21 -1.87
CA LYS A 158 8.25 -20.65 -1.69
C LYS A 158 9.22 -21.40 -2.59
N LYS A 159 9.29 -21.03 -3.88
CA LYS A 159 10.21 -21.63 -4.85
C LYS A 159 11.67 -21.47 -4.43
N TYR A 160 12.04 -20.32 -3.87
CA TYR A 160 13.39 -20.02 -3.41
C TYR A 160 13.66 -20.44 -1.96
N ASN A 161 12.66 -20.98 -1.25
CA ASN A 161 12.71 -21.30 0.18
C ASN A 161 13.15 -20.10 1.04
N VAL A 162 12.64 -18.90 0.73
CA VAL A 162 12.93 -17.63 1.40
C VAL A 162 11.71 -17.19 2.19
N LYS A 163 11.95 -16.61 3.37
CA LYS A 163 10.89 -15.98 4.19
C LYS A 163 11.01 -14.46 4.12
N ALA A 164 9.87 -13.79 4.27
CA ALA A 164 9.74 -12.34 4.19
C ALA A 164 8.76 -11.81 5.24
N THR A 165 8.69 -10.50 5.39
CA THR A 165 7.73 -9.82 6.26
C THR A 165 6.77 -8.99 5.40
N PHE A 166 5.47 -9.12 5.67
CA PHE A 166 4.42 -8.39 4.98
C PHE A 166 3.75 -7.41 5.95
N PHE A 167 3.83 -6.12 5.67
CA PHE A 167 3.12 -5.07 6.41
C PHE A 167 1.78 -4.83 5.75
N VAL A 168 0.73 -5.41 6.33
CA VAL A 168 -0.56 -5.60 5.67
C VAL A 168 -1.53 -4.46 5.93
N ILE A 169 -2.41 -4.23 4.94
CA ILE A 169 -3.60 -3.38 5.04
C ILE A 169 -4.88 -4.24 4.91
N ASN A 170 -6.04 -3.63 5.15
CA ASN A 170 -7.31 -4.28 4.82
C ASN A 170 -7.58 -4.18 3.31
N SER A 171 -7.82 -5.32 2.69
CA SER A 171 -8.09 -5.43 1.24
C SER A 171 -9.08 -6.55 0.96
N PRO A 172 -9.64 -6.65 -0.27
CA PRO A 172 -10.44 -7.78 -0.70
C PRO A 172 -9.70 -9.12 -0.57
N GLU A 173 -8.37 -9.11 -0.75
CA GLU A 173 -7.50 -10.28 -0.69
C GLU A 173 -6.97 -10.56 0.72
N SER A 174 -7.50 -9.94 1.77
CA SER A 174 -7.08 -10.15 3.17
C SER A 174 -7.05 -11.63 3.59
N TYR A 175 -7.81 -12.51 2.92
CA TYR A 175 -7.76 -13.96 3.14
C TYR A 175 -6.35 -14.55 2.92
N LEU A 176 -5.49 -13.90 2.12
CA LEU A 176 -4.09 -14.31 1.92
C LEU A 176 -3.22 -14.13 3.16
N MET A 177 -3.64 -13.37 4.17
CA MET A 177 -2.92 -13.26 5.44
C MET A 177 -2.78 -14.63 6.12
N LYS A 178 -3.78 -15.50 5.96
CA LYS A 178 -3.71 -16.89 6.44
C LYS A 178 -2.55 -17.62 5.75
N ARG A 179 -2.45 -17.54 4.43
CA ARG A 179 -1.36 -18.16 3.65
C ARG A 179 0.02 -17.59 4.03
N ILE A 180 0.13 -16.26 4.18
CA ILE A 180 1.37 -15.60 4.63
C ILE A 180 1.84 -16.24 5.95
N HIS A 181 0.94 -16.38 6.91
CA HIS A 181 1.25 -16.95 8.21
C HIS A 181 1.61 -18.46 8.12
N GLU A 182 0.78 -19.26 7.45
CA GLU A 182 0.97 -20.72 7.32
C GLU A 182 2.25 -21.10 6.58
N GLU A 183 2.70 -20.28 5.63
CA GLU A 183 3.97 -20.47 4.93
C GLU A 183 5.18 -19.95 5.74
N GLY A 184 4.99 -19.46 6.98
CA GLY A 184 6.06 -19.07 7.91
C GLY A 184 6.67 -17.70 7.61
N HIS A 185 5.96 -16.83 6.92
CA HIS A 185 6.30 -15.41 6.78
C HIS A 185 5.82 -14.63 8.01
N ALA A 186 6.43 -13.48 8.30
CA ALA A 186 5.94 -12.59 9.34
C ALA A 186 4.86 -11.65 8.79
N ILE A 187 3.85 -11.38 9.60
CA ILE A 187 2.86 -10.34 9.34
C ILE A 187 3.14 -9.18 10.28
N GLY A 188 3.39 -8.00 9.71
CA GLY A 188 3.41 -6.72 10.40
C GLY A 188 2.13 -5.93 10.13
N LEU A 189 1.80 -5.01 11.02
CA LEU A 189 0.64 -4.13 10.86
C LEU A 189 1.08 -2.88 10.08
N HIS A 190 0.33 -2.51 9.04
CA HIS A 190 0.59 -1.26 8.32
C HIS A 190 -0.52 -0.25 8.59
N ALA A 191 -1.71 -0.50 8.09
CA ALA A 191 -2.91 0.28 8.36
C ALA A 191 -4.16 -0.56 8.04
N TYR A 192 -5.31 -0.17 8.57
CA TYR A 192 -6.58 -0.70 8.10
C TYR A 192 -7.05 0.04 6.84
N SER A 193 -7.08 1.36 6.89
CA SER A 193 -7.61 2.20 5.80
C SER A 193 -6.55 2.75 4.85
N HIS A 194 -5.30 2.87 5.29
CA HIS A 194 -4.19 3.56 4.59
C HIS A 194 -4.52 5.00 4.16
N ASN A 195 -5.54 5.62 4.75
CA ASN A 195 -5.94 7.00 4.47
C ASN A 195 -5.21 7.97 5.41
N TYR A 196 -4.21 8.68 4.89
CA TYR A 196 -3.36 9.59 5.67
C TYR A 196 -4.16 10.67 6.43
N ALA A 197 -5.19 11.26 5.81
CA ALA A 197 -6.03 12.28 6.43
C ALA A 197 -6.81 11.72 7.63
N GLN A 198 -7.17 10.44 7.58
CA GLN A 198 -7.88 9.78 8.67
C GLN A 198 -6.93 9.32 9.78
N ILE A 199 -5.85 8.62 9.41
CA ILE A 199 -4.96 7.99 10.39
C ILE A 199 -4.06 9.00 11.10
N TYR A 200 -3.59 10.06 10.41
CA TYR A 200 -2.67 11.03 10.99
C TYR A 200 -3.32 12.29 11.56
N LYS A 201 -4.66 12.35 11.65
CA LYS A 201 -5.32 13.50 12.27
C LYS A 201 -5.14 13.58 13.80
N SER A 202 -4.95 12.44 14.46
CA SER A 202 -4.66 12.33 15.90
C SER A 202 -4.07 10.98 16.25
N THR A 203 -3.44 10.86 17.43
CA THR A 203 -2.96 9.58 17.98
C THR A 203 -4.10 8.59 18.17
N ASP A 204 -5.26 9.01 18.66
CA ASP A 204 -6.43 8.14 18.84
C ASP A 204 -6.93 7.58 17.51
N ALA A 205 -6.98 8.42 16.48
CA ALA A 205 -7.38 7.98 15.14
C ALA A 205 -6.40 6.95 14.57
N TYR A 206 -5.11 7.17 14.76
CA TYR A 206 -4.08 6.23 14.36
C TYR A 206 -4.24 4.87 15.06
N PHE A 207 -4.38 4.86 16.39
CA PHE A 207 -4.54 3.62 17.14
C PHE A 207 -5.88 2.92 16.86
N LYS A 208 -6.93 3.65 16.55
CA LYS A 208 -8.20 3.05 16.11
C LYS A 208 -8.01 2.27 14.81
N ASP A 209 -7.29 2.81 13.84
CA ASP A 209 -6.98 2.16 12.56
C ASP A 209 -6.02 0.97 12.76
N LEU A 210 -4.94 1.15 13.54
CA LEU A 210 -3.98 0.10 13.88
C LEU A 210 -4.63 -1.08 14.61
N ASN A 211 -5.53 -0.82 15.54
CA ASN A 211 -6.26 -1.87 16.24
C ASN A 211 -7.19 -2.63 15.29
N ALA A 212 -7.85 -1.94 14.36
CA ALA A 212 -8.72 -2.58 13.38
C ALA A 212 -7.97 -3.57 12.48
N ILE A 213 -6.77 -3.20 12.00
CA ILE A 213 -5.95 -4.15 11.21
C ILE A 213 -5.39 -5.27 12.11
N SER A 214 -5.03 -4.99 13.35
CA SER A 214 -4.61 -6.03 14.32
C SER A 214 -5.71 -7.06 14.57
N ASP A 215 -6.94 -6.62 14.74
CA ASP A 215 -8.11 -7.51 14.91
C ASP A 215 -8.39 -8.31 13.65
N LYS A 216 -8.24 -7.70 12.47
CA LYS A 216 -8.37 -8.39 11.19
C LYS A 216 -7.31 -9.49 11.03
N VAL A 217 -6.04 -9.20 11.31
CA VAL A 217 -4.96 -10.20 11.28
C VAL A 217 -5.26 -11.35 12.25
N TYR A 218 -5.63 -11.01 13.49
CA TYR A 218 -5.96 -12.02 14.50
C TYR A 218 -7.14 -12.93 14.08
N SER A 219 -8.18 -12.35 13.51
CA SER A 219 -9.35 -13.11 13.05
C SER A 219 -9.03 -14.12 11.95
N LEU A 220 -8.01 -13.87 11.15
CA LEU A 220 -7.62 -14.71 10.01
C LEU A 220 -6.50 -15.71 10.34
N THR A 221 -5.64 -15.39 11.31
CA THR A 221 -4.41 -16.15 11.59
C THR A 221 -4.36 -16.72 13.01
N GLY A 222 -5.17 -16.22 13.93
CA GLY A 222 -5.09 -16.54 15.36
C GLY A 222 -3.90 -15.89 16.08
N VAL A 223 -3.09 -15.07 15.40
CA VAL A 223 -1.88 -14.47 15.96
C VAL A 223 -2.00 -12.94 16.01
N ARG A 224 -1.58 -12.36 17.14
CA ARG A 224 -1.44 -10.91 17.29
C ARG A 224 -0.03 -10.48 16.94
N SER A 225 0.08 -9.67 15.87
CA SER A 225 1.37 -9.11 15.50
C SER A 225 1.79 -8.02 16.49
N THR A 226 3.07 -8.04 16.84
CA THR A 226 3.73 -7.02 17.66
C THR A 226 4.72 -6.16 16.86
N ILE A 227 4.78 -6.35 15.55
CA ILE A 227 5.60 -5.56 14.64
C ILE A 227 4.72 -4.74 13.71
N MET A 228 5.20 -3.56 13.36
CA MET A 228 4.45 -2.65 12.50
C MET A 228 5.37 -1.77 11.66
N ARG A 229 4.80 -1.14 10.62
CA ARG A 229 5.41 -0.06 9.85
C ARG A 229 4.40 1.06 9.66
N PHE A 230 4.83 2.29 9.89
CA PHE A 230 3.99 3.47 9.63
C PHE A 230 3.78 3.65 8.13
N PRO A 231 2.58 3.97 7.64
CA PRO A 231 2.40 4.45 6.28
C PRO A 231 3.31 5.65 5.96
N GLY A 232 4.21 5.47 4.97
CA GLY A 232 5.25 6.43 4.64
C GLY A 232 6.46 6.45 5.57
N GLY A 233 6.55 5.53 6.53
CA GLY A 233 7.68 5.38 7.46
C GLY A 233 7.67 6.33 8.66
N GLY A 234 8.59 6.11 9.60
CA GLY A 234 8.75 6.94 10.80
C GLY A 234 9.20 8.38 10.50
N SER A 235 9.85 8.61 9.37
CA SER A 235 10.26 9.93 8.89
C SER A 235 9.20 10.67 8.06
N ASN A 236 7.99 10.14 7.98
CA ASN A 236 6.92 10.68 7.16
C ASN A 236 6.64 12.15 7.44
N ALA A 237 6.90 13.00 6.45
CA ALA A 237 6.65 14.44 6.51
C ALA A 237 5.22 14.82 6.06
N VAL A 238 4.56 13.96 5.27
CA VAL A 238 3.20 14.20 4.76
C VAL A 238 2.19 14.28 5.91
N SER A 239 2.36 13.48 6.95
CA SER A 239 1.53 13.48 8.15
C SER A 239 1.44 14.84 8.86
N LYS A 240 2.46 15.72 8.66
CA LYS A 240 2.52 17.08 9.20
C LYS A 240 1.36 17.96 8.70
N GLN A 241 0.84 17.69 7.52
CA GLN A 241 -0.31 18.41 6.94
C GLN A 241 -1.59 18.17 7.75
N TYR A 242 -1.70 17.02 8.42
CA TYR A 242 -2.88 16.65 9.19
C TYR A 242 -2.71 16.91 10.68
N SER A 243 -1.50 16.71 11.21
CA SER A 243 -1.20 17.00 12.62
C SER A 243 0.30 17.21 12.81
N LYS A 244 0.69 18.43 13.16
CA LYS A 244 2.08 18.79 13.41
C LYS A 244 2.63 18.04 14.64
N GLY A 245 3.79 17.41 14.53
CA GLY A 245 4.42 16.65 15.60
C GLY A 245 3.81 15.26 15.84
N ILE A 246 2.92 14.78 14.95
CA ILE A 246 2.23 13.52 15.13
C ILE A 246 3.16 12.32 15.13
N MET A 247 4.18 12.29 14.26
CA MET A 247 5.10 11.16 14.19
C MET A 247 5.97 11.04 15.44
N THR A 248 6.43 12.16 16.00
CA THR A 248 7.15 12.18 17.27
C THR A 248 6.34 11.56 18.41
N LYS A 249 5.02 11.84 18.46
CA LYS A 249 4.12 11.23 19.44
C LYS A 249 3.92 9.74 19.17
N LEU A 250 3.60 9.39 17.93
CA LEU A 250 3.26 8.02 17.54
C LEU A 250 4.44 7.06 17.73
N THR A 251 5.67 7.44 17.35
CA THR A 251 6.85 6.58 17.52
C THR A 251 7.12 6.26 18.99
N ALA A 252 6.91 7.22 19.90
CA ALA A 252 7.01 7.00 21.33
C ALA A 252 5.87 6.12 21.86
N GLU A 253 4.63 6.37 21.44
CA GLU A 253 3.45 5.67 21.94
C GLU A 253 3.36 4.21 21.45
N VAL A 254 3.70 3.90 20.19
CA VAL A 254 3.70 2.52 19.69
C VAL A 254 4.70 1.67 20.47
N THR A 255 5.90 2.22 20.75
CA THR A 255 6.92 1.54 21.56
C THR A 255 6.43 1.30 22.98
N LYS A 256 5.82 2.31 23.62
CA LYS A 256 5.22 2.18 24.95
C LYS A 256 4.10 1.13 25.01
N LYS A 257 3.38 0.92 23.90
CA LYS A 257 2.33 -0.11 23.78
C LYS A 257 2.89 -1.50 23.42
N GLY A 258 4.21 -1.66 23.33
CA GLY A 258 4.87 -2.95 23.09
C GLY A 258 5.00 -3.32 21.61
N TYR A 259 4.74 -2.40 20.68
CA TYR A 259 5.04 -2.62 19.26
C TYR A 259 6.49 -2.27 18.95
N ALA A 260 7.12 -3.08 18.10
CA ALA A 260 8.35 -2.71 17.40
C ALA A 260 7.99 -2.18 16.01
N TYR A 261 8.35 -0.94 15.70
CA TYR A 261 8.15 -0.40 14.36
C TYR A 261 9.44 -0.50 13.54
N PHE A 262 9.29 -0.59 12.22
CA PHE A 262 10.40 -0.75 11.30
C PHE A 262 10.27 0.18 10.10
N ASP A 263 11.32 0.93 9.83
CA ASP A 263 11.56 1.57 8.54
C ASP A 263 12.43 0.64 7.67
N TRP A 264 13.26 1.18 6.80
CA TRP A 264 14.15 0.44 5.90
C TRP A 264 15.51 1.14 5.78
N ASN A 265 16.50 0.43 5.29
CA ASN A 265 17.80 1.00 4.95
C ASN A 265 18.23 0.67 3.51
N VAL A 266 17.36 -0.02 2.77
CA VAL A 266 17.47 -0.25 1.33
C VAL A 266 16.10 -0.01 0.72
N ASP A 267 16.01 0.97 -0.18
CA ASP A 267 14.79 1.30 -0.91
C ASP A 267 14.87 0.71 -2.31
N SER A 268 13.87 -0.03 -2.71
CA SER A 268 13.75 -0.56 -4.07
C SER A 268 13.31 0.49 -5.09
N ASP A 269 12.74 1.61 -4.61
CA ASP A 269 12.11 2.67 -5.43
C ASP A 269 10.95 2.14 -6.31
N ASP A 270 10.27 1.08 -5.85
CA ASP A 270 9.11 0.53 -6.55
C ASP A 270 7.82 1.32 -6.30
N ALA A 271 7.81 2.21 -5.28
CA ALA A 271 6.73 3.15 -5.00
C ALA A 271 6.83 4.44 -5.81
N GLY A 272 8.02 4.76 -6.33
CA GLY A 272 8.29 5.98 -7.10
C GLY A 272 7.44 6.10 -8.37
N SER A 273 7.43 7.29 -8.95
CA SER A 273 6.60 7.66 -10.11
C SER A 273 6.56 6.57 -11.17
N SER A 274 5.35 6.19 -11.55
CA SER A 274 4.92 5.40 -12.70
C SER A 274 6.03 4.60 -13.40
N HIS A 275 6.02 3.27 -13.21
CA HIS A 275 6.76 2.32 -14.05
C HIS A 275 8.25 2.16 -13.75
N SER A 276 8.63 2.02 -12.48
CA SER A 276 9.97 1.48 -12.18
C SER A 276 10.12 0.13 -12.87
N SER A 277 11.02 0.04 -13.86
CA SER A 277 11.29 -1.24 -14.52
C SER A 277 11.83 -2.23 -13.48
N TYR A 278 11.55 -3.51 -13.63
CA TYR A 278 12.09 -4.53 -12.74
C TYR A 278 13.63 -4.45 -12.63
N THR A 279 14.31 -4.09 -13.71
CA THR A 279 15.77 -3.91 -13.72
C THR A 279 16.22 -2.78 -12.79
N ARG A 280 15.48 -1.65 -12.74
CA ARG A 280 15.78 -0.55 -11.82
C ARG A 280 15.59 -0.99 -10.36
N ILE A 281 14.50 -1.70 -10.07
CA ILE A 281 14.21 -2.23 -8.73
C ILE A 281 15.34 -3.17 -8.28
N VAL A 282 15.76 -4.11 -9.13
CA VAL A 282 16.91 -5.00 -8.85
C VAL A 282 18.16 -4.20 -8.57
N ASN A 283 18.52 -3.25 -9.44
CA ASN A 283 19.72 -2.44 -9.29
C ASN A 283 19.71 -1.61 -8.00
N ASN A 284 18.59 -1.02 -7.63
CA ASN A 284 18.45 -0.24 -6.40
C ASN A 284 18.70 -1.11 -5.17
N VAL A 285 18.07 -2.28 -5.09
CA VAL A 285 18.28 -3.21 -3.97
C VAL A 285 19.71 -3.70 -3.90
N ILE A 286 20.26 -4.16 -5.02
CA ILE A 286 21.61 -4.71 -5.08
C ILE A 286 22.69 -3.65 -4.79
N ASN A 287 22.53 -2.43 -5.29
CA ASN A 287 23.45 -1.33 -4.98
C ASN A 287 23.26 -0.82 -3.54
N GLY A 288 22.03 -0.71 -3.08
CA GLY A 288 21.69 -0.31 -1.72
C GLY A 288 22.23 -1.29 -0.65
N SER A 289 22.46 -2.55 -1.02
CA SER A 289 23.02 -3.57 -0.10
C SER A 289 24.53 -3.47 0.10
N LYS A 290 25.26 -2.74 -0.77
CA LYS A 290 26.72 -2.66 -0.69
C LYS A 290 27.21 -2.11 0.65
N GLY A 291 28.21 -2.77 1.23
CA GLY A 291 28.80 -2.37 2.50
C GLY A 291 27.96 -2.62 3.76
N LYS A 292 26.75 -3.19 3.63
CA LYS A 292 25.86 -3.47 4.76
C LYS A 292 25.88 -4.95 5.12
N ASN A 293 25.87 -5.27 6.41
CA ASN A 293 25.75 -6.64 6.94
C ASN A 293 24.31 -6.99 7.32
N SER A 294 23.47 -5.99 7.55
CA SER A 294 22.04 -6.17 7.84
C SER A 294 21.22 -5.16 7.00
N ILE A 295 20.28 -5.67 6.25
CA ILE A 295 19.42 -4.85 5.38
C ILE A 295 17.94 -5.18 5.60
N CYS A 296 17.14 -4.13 5.62
CA CYS A 296 15.70 -4.17 5.54
C CYS A 296 15.29 -3.50 4.23
N VAL A 297 14.74 -4.28 3.31
CA VAL A 297 14.41 -3.82 1.95
C VAL A 297 12.96 -3.43 1.89
N LEU A 298 12.67 -2.18 1.52
CA LEU A 298 11.31 -1.72 1.22
C LEU A 298 10.93 -2.13 -0.20
N MET A 299 9.83 -2.84 -0.30
CA MET A 299 9.09 -3.15 -1.53
C MET A 299 7.59 -3.11 -1.22
N HIS A 300 6.77 -3.18 -2.26
CA HIS A 300 5.31 -3.17 -2.12
C HIS A 300 4.69 -4.35 -2.88
N ASP A 301 3.60 -4.88 -2.34
CA ASP A 301 2.81 -5.96 -2.97
C ASP A 301 1.37 -5.54 -3.30
N ALA A 302 1.12 -4.23 -3.42
CA ALA A 302 -0.12 -3.69 -3.97
C ALA A 302 -0.38 -4.19 -5.41
N SER A 303 -1.62 -4.19 -5.86
CA SER A 303 -2.05 -4.79 -7.14
C SER A 303 -1.29 -4.26 -8.37
N SER A 304 -0.84 -3.00 -8.34
CA SER A 304 -0.07 -2.37 -9.42
C SER A 304 1.40 -2.80 -9.50
N LYS A 305 1.94 -3.54 -8.52
CA LYS A 305 3.37 -3.82 -8.36
C LYS A 305 3.88 -5.04 -9.15
N THR A 306 3.52 -5.11 -10.43
CA THR A 306 3.95 -6.20 -11.33
C THR A 306 5.49 -6.23 -11.51
N SER A 307 6.13 -5.07 -11.59
CA SER A 307 7.59 -4.98 -11.72
C SER A 307 8.33 -5.50 -10.47
N THR A 308 7.75 -5.34 -9.28
CA THR A 308 8.28 -5.90 -8.03
C THR A 308 8.26 -7.42 -8.06
N VAL A 309 7.15 -8.01 -8.52
CA VAL A 309 7.06 -9.48 -8.73
C VAL A 309 8.14 -9.97 -9.69
N GLN A 310 8.33 -9.27 -10.83
CA GLN A 310 9.35 -9.62 -11.82
C GLN A 310 10.79 -9.47 -11.29
N ALA A 311 11.02 -8.48 -10.43
CA ALA A 311 12.34 -8.20 -9.85
C ALA A 311 12.74 -9.22 -8.76
N LEU A 312 11.78 -9.75 -8.03
CA LEU A 312 12.03 -10.54 -6.82
C LEU A 312 12.96 -11.75 -7.00
N PRO A 313 12.85 -12.58 -8.05
CA PRO A 313 13.82 -13.67 -8.31
C PRO A 313 15.27 -13.18 -8.38
N TYR A 314 15.51 -12.11 -9.14
CA TYR A 314 16.85 -11.54 -9.35
C TYR A 314 17.40 -10.89 -8.06
N ILE A 315 16.52 -10.29 -7.25
CA ILE A 315 16.89 -9.74 -5.94
C ILE A 315 17.35 -10.87 -5.02
N ILE A 316 16.58 -11.96 -4.93
CA ILE A 316 16.91 -13.11 -4.08
C ILE A 316 18.24 -13.73 -4.52
N GLU A 317 18.41 -14.00 -5.80
CA GLU A 317 19.65 -14.57 -6.34
C GLU A 317 20.85 -13.66 -6.10
N GLY A 318 20.74 -12.37 -6.47
CA GLY A 318 21.84 -11.43 -6.33
C GLY A 318 22.24 -11.13 -4.88
N LEU A 319 21.32 -11.16 -3.92
CA LEU A 319 21.62 -11.03 -2.48
C LEU A 319 22.22 -12.33 -1.92
N SER A 320 21.72 -13.50 -2.34
CA SER A 320 22.28 -14.80 -1.97
C SER A 320 23.75 -14.93 -2.41
N GLU A 321 24.09 -14.53 -3.64
CA GLU A 321 25.46 -14.50 -4.16
C GLU A 321 26.37 -13.58 -3.35
N ARG A 322 25.81 -12.55 -2.68
CA ARG A 322 26.54 -11.63 -1.78
C ARG A 322 26.64 -12.12 -0.35
N GLY A 323 26.14 -13.35 -0.08
CA GLY A 323 26.22 -14.00 1.22
C GLY A 323 25.14 -13.56 2.22
N TYR A 324 24.03 -13.00 1.73
CA TYR A 324 22.89 -12.73 2.60
C TYR A 324 22.04 -14.00 2.82
N ARG A 325 21.68 -14.25 4.08
CA ARG A 325 20.56 -15.13 4.43
C ARG A 325 19.31 -14.28 4.62
N PHE A 326 18.14 -14.88 4.41
CA PHE A 326 16.86 -14.20 4.49
C PHE A 326 16.16 -14.57 5.80
N GLU A 327 15.71 -13.56 6.54
CA GLU A 327 15.00 -13.72 7.80
C GLU A 327 13.75 -12.85 7.82
N VAL A 328 12.84 -13.15 8.75
CA VAL A 328 11.66 -12.34 9.03
C VAL A 328 11.96 -11.35 10.16
N LEU A 329 11.33 -10.18 10.11
CA LEU A 329 11.35 -9.23 11.22
C LEU A 329 10.57 -9.78 12.41
N THR A 330 11.09 -9.54 13.60
CA THR A 330 10.45 -9.87 14.87
C THR A 330 10.59 -8.69 15.84
N ASN A 331 9.86 -8.70 16.93
CA ASN A 331 10.02 -7.68 17.99
C ASN A 331 11.40 -7.70 18.69
N LYS A 332 12.24 -8.71 18.39
CA LYS A 332 13.64 -8.80 18.88
C LYS A 332 14.64 -8.29 17.83
N THR A 333 14.21 -8.04 16.60
CA THR A 333 15.08 -7.49 15.56
C THR A 333 15.42 -6.05 15.90
N SER A 334 16.70 -5.73 15.99
CA SER A 334 17.16 -4.38 16.30
C SER A 334 17.08 -3.46 15.08
N GLY A 335 16.64 -2.28 15.29
CA GLY A 335 16.59 -0.98 14.68
C GLY A 335 16.82 -0.80 13.19
N PHE A 336 15.75 -0.73 12.42
CA PHE A 336 15.71 0.00 11.15
C PHE A 336 14.79 1.21 11.36
N HIS A 337 15.31 2.30 11.90
CA HIS A 337 14.54 3.52 12.18
C HIS A 337 15.12 4.69 11.42
N HIS A 338 14.27 5.44 10.75
CA HIS A 338 14.60 6.74 10.19
C HIS A 338 14.55 7.82 11.28
N SER A 339 15.25 8.94 11.04
CA SER A 339 15.08 10.11 11.89
C SER A 339 13.66 10.65 11.79
N VAL A 340 13.02 10.91 12.93
CA VAL A 340 11.66 11.44 12.97
C VAL A 340 11.70 12.94 12.67
N ASN A 341 10.97 13.39 11.64
CA ASN A 341 11.00 14.77 11.14
C ASN A 341 9.70 15.55 11.39
N ASN A 342 8.73 14.95 12.07
CA ASN A 342 7.42 15.56 12.35
C ASN A 342 6.90 15.19 13.74
#